data_e5311709bad82c02d775a220c71baece
#
_entry.id   e5311709bad82c02d775a220c71baece
#
_cell.length_a   1.000
_cell.length_b   1.000
_cell.length_c   1.000
_cell.angle_alpha   90.00
_cell.angle_beta   90.00
_cell.angle_gamma   90.00
#
_symmetry.space_group_name_H-M   'P 1'
#
loop_
_entity.id
_entity.type
_entity.pdbx_description
1 polymer ?
#
loop_
_entity_poly.entity_id
_entity_poly.type
_entity_poly.pdbx_seq_one_letter_code
_entity_poly.pdbx_strand_id
1 'polypeptide(L)'
;MAVSIPLASCGVQFHVAPLQCYTNQHLRALLRPLCPSAVLWTEMEKAEGLQRPSAVDLRSLRPDDERGPLVLQLGGGGATQLASAVRATAGLGFDEINLNAGCPSVETGGASYGASLMLDGHRTRSLAEAMAEAHG
;
A
#
# COMPACT_ATOMS: atom_id res chain seq x y z
N MET A 1 -10.04 7.79 4.32
CA MET A 1 -10.73 7.73 3.03
C MET A 1 -9.77 7.00 2.09
N ALA A 2 -10.06 5.76 1.72
CA ALA A 2 -9.25 5.06 0.74
C ALA A 2 -9.62 5.60 -0.64
N VAL A 3 -8.65 6.04 -1.43
CA VAL A 3 -8.88 6.25 -2.87
C VAL A 3 -8.82 4.85 -3.48
N SER A 4 -9.97 4.22 -3.60
CA SER A 4 -10.12 2.89 -4.16
C SER A 4 -10.52 3.03 -5.62
N ILE A 5 -9.72 2.47 -6.50
CA ILE A 5 -10.19 2.17 -7.86
C ILE A 5 -10.98 0.86 -7.74
N PRO A 6 -12.28 0.85 -8.06
CA PRO A 6 -13.11 -0.32 -7.77
C PRO A 6 -12.63 -1.53 -8.59
N LEU A 7 -12.28 -2.60 -7.90
CA LEU A 7 -12.28 -3.92 -8.47
C LEU A 7 -13.72 -4.24 -8.88
N ALA A 8 -13.99 -4.20 -10.18
CA ALA A 8 -15.31 -4.40 -10.73
C ALA A 8 -15.74 -5.85 -10.55
N SER A 9 -16.39 -6.16 -9.43
CA SER A 9 -17.31 -7.28 -9.32
C SER A 9 -18.28 -7.06 -8.15
N CYS A 10 -19.55 -7.18 -8.42
CA CYS A 10 -20.63 -7.16 -7.45
C CYS A 10 -20.60 -8.44 -6.59
N GLY A 11 -19.71 -8.49 -5.61
CA GLY A 11 -19.56 -9.62 -4.69
C GLY A 11 -18.82 -9.21 -3.42
N VAL A 12 -19.03 -9.94 -2.34
CA VAL A 12 -18.26 -9.76 -1.09
C VAL A 12 -16.80 -10.10 -1.37
N GLN A 13 -15.90 -9.14 -1.18
CA GLN A 13 -14.47 -9.35 -1.31
C GLN A 13 -13.88 -9.74 0.05
N PHE A 14 -13.05 -10.76 0.07
CA PHE A 14 -12.27 -11.12 1.24
C PHE A 14 -10.88 -10.51 1.15
N HIS A 15 -10.53 -9.70 2.14
CA HIS A 15 -9.23 -9.04 2.23
C HIS A 15 -8.40 -9.63 3.36
N VAL A 16 -7.14 -9.93 3.08
CA VAL A 16 -6.13 -10.21 4.11
C VAL A 16 -5.46 -8.89 4.45
N ALA A 17 -5.78 -8.36 5.63
CA ALA A 17 -5.31 -7.05 6.08
C ALA A 17 -3.78 -6.95 6.15
N PRO A 18 -3.20 -5.77 5.93
CA PRO A 18 -1.76 -5.54 6.07
C PRO A 18 -1.32 -5.71 7.53
N LEU A 19 -0.38 -6.60 7.76
CA LEU A 19 0.18 -6.89 9.08
C LEU A 19 1.70 -6.85 9.00
N GLN A 20 2.31 -5.89 9.71
CA GLN A 20 3.77 -5.74 9.76
C GLN A 20 4.43 -7.01 10.30
N CYS A 21 5.50 -7.46 9.67
CA CYS A 21 6.23 -8.70 9.91
C CYS A 21 5.48 -10.00 9.56
N TYR A 22 4.26 -9.91 9.00
CA TYR A 22 3.46 -11.08 8.67
C TYR A 22 3.07 -11.14 7.20
N THR A 23 2.46 -10.10 6.63
CA THR A 23 1.95 -10.12 5.24
C THR A 23 3.03 -9.89 4.19
N ASN A 24 4.21 -10.45 4.44
CA ASN A 24 5.32 -10.47 3.49
C ASN A 24 5.02 -11.39 2.29
N GLN A 25 5.90 -11.35 1.29
CA GLN A 25 5.77 -12.16 0.07
C GLN A 25 5.59 -13.66 0.33
N HIS A 26 6.19 -14.21 1.39
CA HIS A 26 6.12 -15.65 1.67
C HIS A 26 4.74 -16.07 2.18
N LEU A 27 4.15 -15.27 3.08
CA LEU A 27 2.78 -15.53 3.53
C LEU A 27 1.79 -15.35 2.38
N ARG A 28 1.96 -14.31 1.55
CA ARG A 28 1.09 -14.10 0.38
C ARG A 28 1.19 -15.26 -0.61
N ALA A 29 2.41 -15.76 -0.88
CA ALA A 29 2.62 -16.95 -1.72
C ALA A 29 1.93 -18.20 -1.16
N LEU A 30 1.89 -18.37 0.16
CA LEU A 30 1.16 -19.46 0.82
C LEU A 30 -0.36 -19.30 0.69
N LEU A 31 -0.86 -18.08 0.88
CA LEU A 31 -2.30 -17.80 0.89
C LEU A 31 -2.93 -17.83 -0.51
N ARG A 32 -2.19 -17.44 -1.53
CA ARG A 32 -2.71 -17.32 -2.90
C ARG A 32 -3.31 -18.61 -3.45
N PRO A 33 -2.66 -19.79 -3.37
CA PRO A 33 -3.27 -21.03 -3.83
C PRO A 33 -4.46 -21.48 -2.98
N LEU A 34 -4.51 -21.10 -1.68
CA LEU A 34 -5.62 -21.45 -0.79
C LEU A 34 -6.87 -20.60 -1.07
N CYS A 35 -6.68 -19.35 -1.45
CA CYS A 35 -7.78 -18.43 -1.75
C CYS A 35 -7.41 -17.51 -2.94
N PRO A 36 -7.54 -18.00 -4.19
CA PRO A 36 -7.08 -17.28 -5.38
C PRO A 36 -7.74 -15.90 -5.60
N SER A 37 -8.98 -15.73 -5.15
CA SER A 37 -9.76 -14.49 -5.28
C SER A 37 -9.59 -13.51 -4.11
N ALA A 38 -8.89 -13.89 -3.05
CA ALA A 38 -8.64 -12.99 -1.92
C ALA A 38 -7.80 -11.78 -2.37
N VAL A 39 -8.17 -10.61 -1.91
CA VAL A 39 -7.34 -9.41 -2.04
C VAL A 39 -6.27 -9.46 -0.96
N LEU A 40 -5.04 -9.71 -1.37
CA LEU A 40 -3.89 -9.71 -0.47
C LEU A 40 -3.32 -8.30 -0.37
N TRP A 41 -2.65 -8.04 0.73
CA TRP A 41 -2.02 -6.74 1.00
C TRP A 41 -0.54 -6.94 1.30
N THR A 42 0.29 -5.99 0.88
CA THR A 42 1.67 -5.92 1.36
C THR A 42 1.68 -5.58 2.85
N GLU A 43 2.82 -5.66 3.47
CA GLU A 43 3.07 -4.91 4.70
C GLU A 43 2.97 -3.41 4.41
N MET A 44 2.89 -2.57 5.44
CA MET A 44 2.97 -1.13 5.25
C MET A 44 4.41 -0.73 4.90
N GLU A 45 4.60 -0.21 3.71
CA GLU A 45 5.89 0.28 3.25
C GLU A 45 6.04 1.78 3.55
N LYS A 46 7.21 2.17 4.07
CA LYS A 46 7.51 3.58 4.27
C LYS A 46 7.83 4.25 2.93
N ALA A 47 7.08 5.29 2.57
CA ALA A 47 7.28 6.02 1.32
C ALA A 47 8.71 6.57 1.17
N GLU A 48 9.37 6.92 2.28
CA GLU A 48 10.76 7.37 2.29
C GLU A 48 11.72 6.29 1.75
N GLY A 49 11.51 5.03 2.12
CA GLY A 49 12.32 3.90 1.66
C GLY A 49 12.13 3.60 0.16
N LEU A 50 10.97 3.96 -0.39
CA LEU A 50 10.62 3.70 -1.78
C LEU A 50 10.90 4.87 -2.73
N GLN A 51 11.55 5.95 -2.28
CA GLN A 51 11.94 7.04 -3.18
C GLN A 51 12.98 6.62 -4.22
N ARG A 52 13.86 5.71 -3.85
CA ARG A 52 14.90 5.13 -4.72
C ARG A 52 15.10 3.65 -4.39
N PRO A 53 14.10 2.81 -4.63
CA PRO A 53 14.17 1.41 -4.26
C PRO A 53 15.18 0.68 -5.15
N SER A 54 15.85 -0.31 -4.58
CA SER A 54 16.64 -1.24 -5.38
C SER A 54 15.71 -2.23 -6.13
N ALA A 55 16.23 -2.88 -7.16
CA ALA A 55 15.48 -3.93 -7.85
C ALA A 55 15.11 -5.12 -6.93
N VAL A 56 15.91 -5.34 -5.87
CA VAL A 56 15.63 -6.37 -4.86
C VAL A 56 14.45 -5.96 -4.00
N ASP A 57 14.39 -4.68 -3.57
CA ASP A 57 13.27 -4.16 -2.78
C ASP A 57 11.96 -4.27 -3.57
N LEU A 58 11.96 -3.87 -4.84
CA LEU A 58 10.78 -3.97 -5.71
C LEU A 58 10.30 -5.41 -5.90
N ARG A 59 11.22 -6.37 -6.08
CA ARG A 59 10.85 -7.80 -6.19
C ARG A 59 10.32 -8.39 -4.89
N SER A 60 10.76 -7.89 -3.73
CA SER A 60 10.20 -8.34 -2.45
C SER A 60 8.80 -7.79 -2.20
N LEU A 61 8.50 -6.60 -2.74
CA LEU A 61 7.15 -6.03 -2.70
C LEU A 61 6.16 -6.83 -3.54
N ARG A 62 6.54 -7.15 -4.78
CA ARG A 62 5.76 -8.00 -5.68
C ARG A 62 6.70 -8.88 -6.50
N PRO A 63 6.84 -10.16 -6.13
CA PRO A 63 7.55 -11.14 -6.95
C PRO A 63 6.94 -11.28 -8.35
N ASP A 64 7.77 -11.55 -9.36
CA ASP A 64 7.34 -11.63 -10.76
C ASP A 64 6.29 -12.73 -11.02
N ASP A 65 6.22 -13.75 -10.16
CA ASP A 65 5.27 -14.86 -10.23
C ASP A 65 4.02 -14.65 -9.36
N GLU A 66 3.95 -13.59 -8.55
CA GLU A 66 2.77 -13.30 -7.74
C GLU A 66 1.60 -12.85 -8.61
N ARG A 67 0.51 -13.60 -8.60
CA ARG A 67 -0.71 -13.37 -9.38
C ARG A 67 -1.88 -13.03 -8.46
N GLY A 68 -2.93 -12.48 -9.06
CA GLY A 68 -4.18 -12.14 -8.38
C GLY A 68 -4.15 -10.78 -7.68
N PRO A 69 -5.27 -10.39 -7.06
CA PRO A 69 -5.45 -9.05 -6.51
C PRO A 69 -4.47 -8.76 -5.37
N LEU A 70 -3.73 -7.65 -5.49
CA LEU A 70 -2.74 -7.23 -4.50
C LEU A 70 -2.78 -5.71 -4.29
N VAL A 71 -2.84 -5.30 -3.03
CA VAL A 71 -2.82 -3.89 -2.62
C VAL A 71 -1.46 -3.56 -2.01
N LEU A 72 -0.86 -2.47 -2.46
CA LEU A 72 0.31 -1.86 -1.82
C LEU A 72 -0.16 -0.88 -0.75
N GLN A 73 0.24 -1.07 0.50
CA GLN A 73 0.00 -0.07 1.53
C GLN A 73 1.23 0.81 1.75
N LEU A 74 1.05 2.13 1.66
CA LEU A 74 2.08 3.13 1.93
C LEU A 74 1.82 3.87 3.23
N GLY A 75 2.88 4.12 3.99
CA GLY A 75 2.90 5.03 5.12
C GLY A 75 3.83 6.21 4.83
N GLY A 76 3.35 7.42 5.05
CA GLY A 76 4.15 8.63 4.84
C GLY A 76 3.39 9.90 5.17
N GLY A 77 4.12 10.92 5.59
CA GLY A 77 3.56 12.23 5.97
C GLY A 77 3.89 13.36 4.97
N GLY A 78 4.61 13.06 3.89
CA GLY A 78 5.02 14.02 2.87
C GLY A 78 4.47 13.68 1.48
N ALA A 79 3.79 14.65 0.85
CA ALA A 79 3.18 14.47 -0.47
C ALA A 79 4.21 14.07 -1.55
N THR A 80 5.37 14.74 -1.57
CA THR A 80 6.44 14.44 -2.53
C THR A 80 7.00 13.04 -2.37
N GLN A 81 7.15 12.57 -1.13
CA GLN A 81 7.65 11.23 -0.83
C GLN A 81 6.66 10.16 -1.28
N LEU A 82 5.38 10.33 -0.95
CA LEU A 82 4.30 9.44 -1.39
C LEU A 82 4.18 9.40 -2.91
N ALA A 83 4.16 10.56 -3.56
CA ALA A 83 4.13 10.64 -5.02
C ALA A 83 5.35 9.94 -5.68
N SER A 84 6.54 10.07 -5.09
CA SER A 84 7.74 9.37 -5.58
C SER A 84 7.63 7.86 -5.40
N ALA A 85 7.11 7.38 -4.26
CA ALA A 85 6.89 5.97 -4.01
C ALA A 85 5.86 5.37 -4.98
N VAL A 86 4.76 6.08 -5.25
CA VAL A 86 3.75 5.66 -6.23
C VAL A 86 4.38 5.50 -7.62
N ARG A 87 5.13 6.50 -8.09
CA ARG A 87 5.82 6.42 -9.39
C ARG A 87 6.82 5.27 -9.46
N ALA A 88 7.58 5.05 -8.39
CA ALA A 88 8.58 3.98 -8.33
C ALA A 88 7.95 2.57 -8.40
N THR A 89 6.71 2.43 -7.95
CA THR A 89 5.99 1.15 -7.89
C THR A 89 4.96 0.96 -9.01
N ALA A 90 4.72 1.98 -9.84
CA ALA A 90 3.69 1.97 -10.90
C ALA A 90 3.81 0.78 -11.88
N GLY A 91 5.04 0.35 -12.22
CA GLY A 91 5.29 -0.77 -13.13
C GLY A 91 5.11 -2.15 -12.53
N LEU A 92 4.87 -2.28 -11.21
CA LEU A 92 4.77 -3.57 -10.54
C LEU A 92 3.38 -4.22 -10.65
N GLY A 93 2.38 -3.49 -11.15
CA GLY A 93 1.05 -4.02 -11.41
C GLY A 93 0.21 -4.28 -10.16
N PHE A 94 0.34 -3.46 -9.12
CA PHE A 94 -0.60 -3.45 -8.00
C PHE A 94 -1.99 -3.03 -8.48
N ASP A 95 -3.03 -3.67 -7.95
CA ASP A 95 -4.42 -3.36 -8.28
C ASP A 95 -4.90 -2.09 -7.54
N GLU A 96 -4.30 -1.79 -6.40
CA GLU A 96 -4.60 -0.61 -5.60
C GLU A 96 -3.34 -0.15 -4.85
N ILE A 97 -3.21 1.16 -4.63
CA ILE A 97 -2.24 1.75 -3.70
C ILE A 97 -3.01 2.47 -2.59
N ASN A 98 -2.74 2.09 -1.36
CA ASN A 98 -3.46 2.54 -0.18
C ASN A 98 -2.58 3.42 0.73
N LEU A 99 -3.13 4.50 1.26
CA LEU A 99 -2.48 5.32 2.29
C LEU A 99 -2.89 4.83 3.68
N ASN A 100 -1.90 4.47 4.50
CA ASN A 100 -2.15 4.11 5.90
C ASN A 100 -2.55 5.35 6.71
N ALA A 101 -3.78 5.36 7.18
CA ALA A 101 -4.33 6.37 8.09
C ALA A 101 -4.85 5.76 9.39
N GLY A 102 -4.45 4.54 9.73
CA GLY A 102 -5.01 3.81 10.89
C GLY A 102 -3.99 3.35 11.92
N CYS A 103 -2.73 3.13 11.54
CA CYS A 103 -1.74 2.60 12.46
C CYS A 103 -1.42 3.59 13.59
N PRO A 104 -1.62 3.23 14.87
CA PRO A 104 -1.38 4.13 16.01
C PRO A 104 0.09 4.11 16.47
N SER A 105 0.94 3.24 15.91
CA SER A 105 2.31 3.02 16.40
C SER A 105 3.21 4.22 16.15
N VAL A 106 3.90 4.66 17.20
CA VAL A 106 4.97 5.67 17.11
C VAL A 106 6.14 5.19 16.24
N GLU A 107 6.40 3.89 16.21
CA GLU A 107 7.48 3.30 15.40
C GLU A 107 7.21 3.39 13.90
N THR A 108 5.94 3.44 13.51
CA THR A 108 5.52 3.52 12.11
C THR A 108 5.37 4.94 11.60
N GLY A 109 5.59 5.97 12.41
CA GLY A 109 5.51 7.35 11.91
C GLY A 109 5.17 8.39 12.96
N GLY A 110 4.81 7.97 14.15
CA GLY A 110 4.50 8.88 15.24
C GLY A 110 3.41 9.88 14.86
N ALA A 111 3.70 11.17 15.04
CA ALA A 111 2.78 12.25 14.72
C ALA A 111 2.70 12.61 13.23
N SER A 112 3.46 11.96 12.34
CA SER A 112 3.57 12.40 10.94
C SER A 112 2.64 11.69 9.96
N TYR A 113 2.19 10.46 10.24
CA TYR A 113 1.23 9.69 9.44
C TYR A 113 0.53 8.59 10.26
N GLY A 114 -0.14 7.64 9.64
CA GLY A 114 -0.97 6.65 10.33
C GLY A 114 -2.20 7.31 10.96
N ALA A 115 -2.58 6.91 12.17
CA ALA A 115 -3.76 7.40 12.87
C ALA A 115 -3.78 8.93 13.06
N SER A 116 -2.61 9.58 13.12
CA SER A 116 -2.52 11.04 13.22
C SER A 116 -3.15 11.77 12.03
N LEU A 117 -3.21 11.15 10.87
CA LEU A 117 -3.86 11.72 9.69
C LEU A 117 -5.38 11.89 9.87
N MET A 118 -6.01 11.12 10.74
CA MET A 118 -7.44 11.28 11.05
C MET A 118 -7.75 12.62 11.75
N LEU A 119 -6.74 13.25 12.37
CA LEU A 119 -6.89 14.53 13.06
C LEU A 119 -6.80 15.74 12.11
N ASP A 120 -6.33 15.53 10.87
CA ASP A 120 -6.15 16.58 9.87
C ASP A 120 -6.65 16.12 8.49
N GLY A 121 -7.93 16.33 8.26
CA GLY A 121 -8.58 15.92 7.01
C GLY A 121 -8.07 16.68 5.77
N HIS A 122 -7.61 17.95 5.91
CA HIS A 122 -7.03 18.70 4.81
C HIS A 122 -5.69 18.12 4.37
N ARG A 123 -4.83 17.81 5.35
CA ARG A 123 -3.55 17.16 5.09
C ARG A 123 -3.76 15.77 4.46
N THR A 124 -4.66 14.97 5.03
CA THR A 124 -4.96 13.63 4.50
C THR A 124 -5.41 13.68 3.05
N ARG A 125 -6.29 14.64 2.72
CA ARG A 125 -6.74 14.88 1.35
C ARG A 125 -5.56 15.23 0.43
N SER A 126 -4.73 16.20 0.83
CA SER A 126 -3.57 16.62 0.03
C SER A 126 -2.59 15.48 -0.26
N LEU A 127 -2.37 14.59 0.72
CA LEU A 127 -1.53 13.40 0.53
C LEU A 127 -2.16 12.42 -0.47
N ALA A 128 -3.47 12.18 -0.35
CA ALA A 128 -4.20 11.29 -1.26
C ALA A 128 -4.25 11.84 -2.69
N GLU A 129 -4.46 13.15 -2.86
CA GLU A 129 -4.43 13.83 -4.16
C GLU A 129 -3.04 13.70 -4.81
N ALA A 130 -1.96 13.92 -4.06
CA ALA A 130 -0.60 13.75 -4.58
C ALA A 130 -0.29 12.31 -5.01
N MET A 131 -0.84 11.31 -4.32
CA MET A 131 -0.73 9.90 -4.73
C MET A 131 -1.52 9.62 -6.00
N ALA A 132 -2.75 10.14 -6.10
CA ALA A 132 -3.61 9.96 -7.26
C ALA A 132 -3.00 10.60 -8.52
N GLU A 133 -2.51 11.84 -8.43
CA GLU A 133 -1.81 12.53 -9.53
C GLU A 133 -0.54 11.80 -9.97
N ALA A 134 0.15 11.15 -9.04
CA ALA A 134 1.37 10.41 -9.35
C ALA A 134 1.12 9.05 -10.02
N HIS A 135 -0.08 8.51 -9.83
CA HIS A 135 -0.49 7.24 -10.43
C HIS A 135 -0.92 7.41 -11.89
N GLY A 136 -1.44 8.56 -12.28
CA GLY A 136 -1.85 8.92 -13.66
C GLY A 136 -3.32 8.71 -13.89
#